data_ae75cad4a08ce19125b5434e32b7f864
#
_entry.id   ae75cad4a08ce19125b5434e32b7f864
#
_cell.length_a   1.000
_cell.length_b   1.000
_cell.length_c   1.000
_cell.angle_alpha   90.00
_cell.angle_beta   90.00
_cell.angle_gamma   90.00
#
_symmetry.space_group_name_H-M   'P 1'
#
loop_
_entity.id
_entity.type
_entity.pdbx_description
1 polymer ?
#
loop_
_entity_poly.entity_id
_entity_poly.type
_entity_poly.pdbx_seq_one_letter_code
_entity_poly.pdbx_strand_id
1 'polypeptide(L)'
;MTQITTPEWQELLAESPYSNAFQTEEMYNFLSSLGCLRSFLSYVRDSNGKLVGLAVGYIQAEKGIKKHFSRRAIIQGGLLLAKDIAEGELKTLLEDIKQKTSSAIYVEIRNNADYSEYKDIFQKYGFEYRPHLNCLIDCSDADQAFKNMNESRRRQVRIATEAEYEVKMAETEADVDEFYTLLSAHYKNKVKKPLFPKEFFAQILAQKVGEIMLIKINDKVVSGMLQLCHDNTVYDYYVFGLDTQYPNNYPSVLVYWETIKRASALGYTTFDTMGAGTPGETYGVRDFKLRFGSRLVEHGRFLSINKPLLYKLGTLAIKLGVRS
;
A
#
# COMPACT_ATOMS: atom_id res chain seq x y z
N MET A 1 7.59 -5.84 -29.15
CA MET A 1 7.51 -6.71 -27.96
C MET A 1 6.10 -7.30 -27.93
N THR A 2 5.96 -8.61 -27.80
CA THR A 2 4.67 -9.29 -27.71
C THR A 2 4.01 -8.88 -26.39
N GLN A 3 2.74 -8.49 -26.42
CA GLN A 3 1.97 -8.10 -25.22
C GLN A 3 1.94 -9.27 -24.22
N ILE A 4 1.98 -8.98 -22.90
CA ILE A 4 1.82 -10.00 -21.86
C ILE A 4 0.40 -10.55 -21.95
N THR A 5 0.26 -11.87 -21.87
CA THR A 5 -1.05 -12.53 -21.78
C THR A 5 -1.44 -12.77 -20.33
N THR A 6 -2.73 -12.85 -20.04
CA THR A 6 -3.23 -13.15 -18.68
C THR A 6 -2.64 -14.44 -18.10
N PRO A 7 -2.52 -15.58 -18.85
CA PRO A 7 -1.89 -16.77 -18.31
C PRO A 7 -0.41 -16.59 -17.91
N GLU A 8 0.38 -15.86 -18.69
CA GLU A 8 1.80 -15.58 -18.34
C GLU A 8 1.90 -14.72 -17.05
N TRP A 9 0.99 -13.77 -16.90
CA TRP A 9 0.94 -12.95 -15.68
C TRP A 9 0.60 -13.79 -14.46
N GLN A 10 -0.42 -14.64 -14.56
CA GLN A 10 -0.83 -15.54 -13.48
C GLN A 10 0.24 -16.58 -13.13
N GLU A 11 0.95 -17.11 -14.14
CA GLU A 11 2.08 -18.01 -13.90
C GLU A 11 3.18 -17.31 -13.08
N LEU A 12 3.58 -16.08 -13.47
CA LEU A 12 4.59 -15.34 -12.73
C LEU A 12 4.13 -14.98 -11.32
N LEU A 13 2.85 -14.62 -11.12
CA LEU A 13 2.29 -14.38 -9.79
C LEU A 13 2.36 -15.63 -8.90
N ALA A 14 1.99 -16.80 -9.45
CA ALA A 14 1.98 -18.05 -8.70
C ALA A 14 3.39 -18.56 -8.31
N GLU A 15 4.39 -18.29 -9.14
CA GLU A 15 5.78 -18.76 -8.92
C GLU A 15 6.64 -17.76 -8.15
N SER A 16 6.26 -16.49 -8.11
CA SER A 16 7.08 -15.43 -7.54
C SER A 16 6.98 -15.33 -6.03
N PRO A 17 8.10 -15.30 -5.29
CA PRO A 17 8.09 -14.99 -3.86
C PRO A 17 7.76 -13.51 -3.56
N TYR A 18 7.64 -12.67 -4.61
CA TYR A 18 7.32 -11.24 -4.54
C TYR A 18 5.87 -10.94 -4.93
N SER A 19 5.02 -12.00 -5.05
CA SER A 19 3.60 -11.86 -5.39
C SER A 19 2.87 -11.01 -4.37
N ASN A 20 2.04 -10.06 -4.84
CA ASN A 20 1.25 -9.18 -4.00
C ASN A 20 0.12 -8.48 -4.77
N ALA A 21 -0.86 -7.94 -4.06
CA ALA A 21 -2.05 -7.30 -4.63
C ALA A 21 -1.77 -6.10 -5.55
N PHE A 22 -0.59 -5.48 -5.46
CA PHE A 22 -0.26 -4.27 -6.23
C PHE A 22 0.37 -4.57 -7.59
N GLN A 23 0.74 -5.82 -7.85
CA GLN A 23 1.42 -6.26 -9.08
C GLN A 23 0.57 -7.22 -9.91
N THR A 24 -0.75 -7.21 -9.70
CA THR A 24 -1.72 -8.02 -10.45
C THR A 24 -2.18 -7.30 -11.73
N GLU A 25 -2.72 -8.08 -12.68
CA GLU A 25 -3.32 -7.55 -13.91
C GLU A 25 -4.54 -6.68 -13.60
N GLU A 26 -5.35 -7.08 -12.61
CA GLU A 26 -6.53 -6.34 -12.16
C GLU A 26 -6.12 -4.96 -11.61
N MET A 27 -5.04 -4.89 -10.83
CA MET A 27 -4.50 -3.62 -10.34
C MET A 27 -3.99 -2.75 -11.48
N TYR A 28 -3.32 -3.31 -12.47
CA TYR A 28 -2.88 -2.55 -13.65
C TYR A 28 -4.07 -1.99 -14.45
N ASN A 29 -5.10 -2.81 -14.69
CA ASN A 29 -6.30 -2.40 -15.39
C ASN A 29 -7.05 -1.30 -14.62
N PHE A 30 -7.19 -1.46 -13.31
CA PHE A 30 -7.76 -0.44 -12.42
C PHE A 30 -6.99 0.89 -12.50
N LEU A 31 -5.67 0.87 -12.31
CA LEU A 31 -4.86 2.10 -12.40
C LEU A 31 -4.94 2.75 -13.79
N SER A 32 -5.08 1.95 -14.84
CA SER A 32 -5.19 2.42 -16.22
C SER A 32 -6.54 3.07 -16.53
N SER A 33 -7.59 2.70 -15.80
CA SER A 33 -8.92 3.29 -15.94
C SER A 33 -9.06 4.67 -15.29
N LEU A 34 -8.11 5.07 -14.43
CA LEU A 34 -8.18 6.30 -13.65
C LEU A 34 -7.67 7.51 -14.44
N GLY A 35 -8.52 8.50 -14.69
CA GLY A 35 -8.14 9.74 -15.37
C GLY A 35 -7.16 10.64 -14.59
N CYS A 36 -7.02 10.45 -13.29
CA CYS A 36 -6.13 11.23 -12.41
C CYS A 36 -4.68 10.72 -12.35
N LEU A 37 -4.37 9.58 -12.95
CA LEU A 37 -3.06 8.93 -12.98
C LEU A 37 -2.62 8.65 -14.41
N ARG A 38 -1.32 8.44 -14.59
CA ARG A 38 -0.77 7.80 -15.77
C ARG A 38 -0.13 6.48 -15.33
N SER A 39 -0.82 5.37 -15.53
CA SER A 39 -0.28 4.04 -15.27
C SER A 39 0.83 3.70 -16.27
N PHE A 40 1.70 2.77 -15.88
CA PHE A 40 2.68 2.14 -16.76
C PHE A 40 2.90 0.69 -16.33
N LEU A 41 3.24 -0.13 -17.30
CA LEU A 41 3.64 -1.51 -17.14
C LEU A 41 5.01 -1.69 -17.77
N SER A 42 5.97 -2.16 -16.99
CA SER A 42 7.30 -2.59 -17.46
C SER A 42 7.42 -4.09 -17.27
N TYR A 43 8.07 -4.79 -18.20
CA TYR A 43 8.26 -6.24 -18.09
C TYR A 43 9.47 -6.71 -18.89
N VAL A 44 9.96 -7.88 -18.51
CA VAL A 44 11.09 -8.52 -19.14
C VAL A 44 10.84 -10.03 -19.28
N ARG A 45 11.36 -10.58 -20.37
CA ARG A 45 11.37 -12.02 -20.64
C ARG A 45 12.80 -12.54 -20.66
N ASP A 46 12.96 -13.80 -20.31
CA ASP A 46 14.22 -14.51 -20.45
C ASP A 46 14.55 -14.85 -21.92
N SER A 47 15.67 -15.51 -22.14
CA SER A 47 16.10 -15.95 -23.48
C SER A 47 15.16 -16.97 -24.15
N ASN A 48 14.31 -17.65 -23.39
CA ASN A 48 13.32 -18.60 -23.87
C ASN A 48 11.95 -17.93 -24.14
N GLY A 49 11.84 -16.64 -23.87
CA GLY A 49 10.61 -15.87 -24.01
C GLY A 49 9.64 -15.96 -22.83
N LYS A 50 10.01 -16.64 -21.72
CA LYS A 50 9.22 -16.70 -20.50
C LYS A 50 9.23 -15.34 -19.79
N LEU A 51 8.07 -14.89 -19.29
CA LEU A 51 7.97 -13.70 -18.46
C LEU A 51 8.65 -13.95 -17.11
N VAL A 52 9.69 -13.18 -16.78
CA VAL A 52 10.48 -13.37 -15.55
C VAL A 52 10.50 -12.14 -14.64
N GLY A 53 9.94 -11.02 -15.09
CA GLY A 53 9.83 -9.83 -14.24
C GLY A 53 8.85 -8.82 -14.80
N LEU A 54 8.11 -8.17 -13.91
CA LEU A 54 7.25 -7.02 -14.27
C LEU A 54 7.13 -6.01 -13.14
N ALA A 55 6.67 -4.82 -13.50
CA ALA A 55 6.37 -3.72 -12.59
C ALA A 55 5.12 -2.99 -13.03
N VAL A 56 4.09 -3.00 -12.19
CA VAL A 56 2.91 -2.14 -12.28
C VAL A 56 3.19 -0.87 -11.49
N GLY A 57 3.06 0.28 -12.13
CA GLY A 57 3.26 1.55 -11.46
C GLY A 57 2.40 2.66 -12.05
N TYR A 58 2.46 3.81 -11.42
CA TYR A 58 1.76 5.00 -11.88
C TYR A 58 2.57 6.27 -11.67
N ILE A 59 2.33 7.27 -12.51
CA ILE A 59 2.85 8.62 -12.37
C ILE A 59 1.71 9.50 -11.89
N GLN A 60 1.92 10.11 -10.73
CA GLN A 60 1.01 11.06 -10.11
C GLN A 60 1.60 12.47 -10.14
N ALA A 61 0.76 13.47 -10.40
CA ALA A 61 1.12 14.88 -10.34
C ALA A 61 -0.03 15.68 -9.72
N GLU A 62 0.30 16.79 -9.08
CA GLU A 62 -0.72 17.76 -8.66
C GLU A 62 -1.36 18.44 -9.86
N LYS A 63 -2.51 19.10 -9.65
CA LYS A 63 -3.21 19.84 -10.73
C LYS A 63 -2.53 21.20 -11.00
N GLY A 64 -2.79 21.76 -12.19
CA GLY A 64 -2.33 23.09 -12.57
C GLY A 64 -0.80 23.19 -12.79
N ILE A 65 -0.22 24.35 -12.51
CA ILE A 65 1.21 24.64 -12.72
C ILE A 65 2.09 23.75 -11.81
N LYS A 66 1.61 23.38 -10.62
CA LYS A 66 2.31 22.50 -9.69
C LYS A 66 2.62 21.11 -10.25
N LYS A 67 1.90 20.64 -11.29
CA LYS A 67 2.15 19.35 -11.95
C LYS A 67 3.60 19.18 -12.43
N HIS A 68 4.27 20.26 -12.76
CA HIS A 68 5.66 20.22 -13.26
C HIS A 68 6.68 20.01 -12.13
N PHE A 69 6.32 20.33 -10.89
CA PHE A 69 7.18 20.31 -9.71
C PHE A 69 6.80 19.20 -8.70
N SER A 70 5.72 18.46 -8.96
CA SER A 70 5.21 17.44 -8.03
C SER A 70 5.13 16.03 -8.65
N ARG A 71 5.50 15.88 -9.93
CA ARG A 71 5.38 14.61 -10.66
C ARG A 71 6.29 13.54 -10.10
N ARG A 72 5.71 12.46 -9.60
CA ARG A 72 6.41 11.31 -9.04
C ARG A 72 5.87 10.01 -9.62
N ALA A 73 6.75 9.05 -9.84
CA ALA A 73 6.39 7.69 -10.21
C ALA A 73 6.46 6.80 -8.98
N ILE A 74 5.45 5.96 -8.79
CA ILE A 74 5.36 5.02 -7.67
C ILE A 74 5.11 3.62 -8.23
N ILE A 75 5.88 2.67 -7.76
CA ILE A 75 5.64 1.24 -7.89
C ILE A 75 5.35 0.74 -6.48
N GLN A 76 4.09 0.39 -6.22
CA GLN A 76 3.66 -0.11 -4.92
C GLN A 76 3.81 -1.63 -4.89
N GLY A 77 4.25 -2.19 -3.75
CA GLY A 77 4.43 -3.62 -3.56
C GLY A 77 5.81 -4.17 -3.96
N GLY A 78 6.65 -3.38 -4.62
CA GLY A 78 7.91 -3.84 -5.20
C GLY A 78 7.76 -4.28 -6.65
N LEU A 79 8.71 -5.04 -7.17
CA LEU A 79 8.66 -5.66 -8.49
C LEU A 79 8.19 -7.11 -8.38
N LEU A 80 7.39 -7.58 -9.31
CA LEU A 80 7.10 -9.01 -9.42
C LEU A 80 8.24 -9.68 -10.20
N LEU A 81 9.05 -10.47 -9.53
CA LEU A 81 10.24 -11.12 -10.10
C LEU A 81 10.13 -12.64 -9.97
N ALA A 82 10.56 -13.36 -10.98
CA ALA A 82 10.84 -14.79 -10.84
C ALA A 82 11.93 -15.01 -9.77
N LYS A 83 11.88 -16.15 -9.07
CA LYS A 83 12.78 -16.46 -7.96
C LYS A 83 14.26 -16.32 -8.32
N ASP A 84 14.64 -16.76 -9.53
CA ASP A 84 16.02 -16.81 -9.99
C ASP A 84 16.23 -15.88 -11.20
N ILE A 85 15.64 -14.68 -11.20
CA ILE A 85 15.82 -13.71 -12.27
C ILE A 85 17.31 -13.34 -12.40
N ALA A 86 17.86 -13.43 -13.61
CA ALA A 86 19.24 -13.09 -13.83
C ALA A 86 19.46 -11.57 -13.81
N GLU A 87 20.71 -11.14 -13.50
CA GLU A 87 21.06 -9.72 -13.44
C GLU A 87 20.75 -8.98 -14.76
N GLY A 88 20.93 -9.65 -15.91
CA GLY A 88 20.68 -9.05 -17.22
C GLY A 88 19.23 -8.70 -17.47
N GLU A 89 18.31 -9.58 -17.07
CA GLU A 89 16.87 -9.35 -17.15
C GLU A 89 16.42 -8.26 -16.15
N LEU A 90 16.89 -8.32 -14.90
CA LEU A 90 16.59 -7.30 -13.91
C LEU A 90 17.10 -5.93 -14.34
N LYS A 91 18.33 -5.84 -14.90
CA LYS A 91 18.86 -4.61 -15.52
C LYS A 91 17.90 -4.08 -16.57
N THR A 92 17.47 -4.91 -17.50
CA THR A 92 16.58 -4.52 -18.60
C THR A 92 15.26 -3.99 -18.07
N LEU A 93 14.67 -4.62 -17.05
CA LEU A 93 13.47 -4.16 -16.38
C LEU A 93 13.65 -2.80 -15.72
N LEU A 94 14.76 -2.59 -14.99
CA LEU A 94 15.05 -1.33 -14.30
C LEU A 94 15.30 -0.18 -15.29
N GLU A 95 15.95 -0.44 -16.43
CA GLU A 95 16.18 0.54 -17.51
C GLU A 95 14.85 0.93 -18.17
N ASP A 96 13.96 -0.02 -18.45
CA ASP A 96 12.61 0.26 -19.00
C ASP A 96 11.77 1.08 -18.02
N ILE A 97 11.80 0.77 -16.72
CA ILE A 97 11.15 1.57 -15.68
C ILE A 97 11.66 3.02 -15.72
N LYS A 98 12.98 3.24 -15.78
CA LYS A 98 13.56 4.60 -15.84
C LYS A 98 13.13 5.33 -17.10
N GLN A 99 13.10 4.66 -18.25
CA GLN A 99 12.66 5.24 -19.51
C GLN A 99 11.19 5.69 -19.44
N LYS A 100 10.28 4.81 -18.99
CA LYS A 100 8.83 5.09 -18.87
C LYS A 100 8.52 6.18 -17.84
N THR A 101 9.35 6.30 -16.80
CA THR A 101 9.19 7.28 -15.72
C THR A 101 10.05 8.53 -15.87
N SER A 102 10.77 8.72 -16.99
CA SER A 102 11.68 9.86 -17.24
C SER A 102 11.03 11.24 -17.10
N SER A 103 9.72 11.34 -17.32
CA SER A 103 8.94 12.56 -17.10
C SER A 103 8.73 12.90 -15.62
N ALA A 104 8.84 11.94 -14.71
CA ALA A 104 8.73 12.16 -13.27
C ALA A 104 10.03 12.75 -12.68
N ILE A 105 9.94 13.40 -11.53
CA ILE A 105 11.11 13.92 -10.80
C ILE A 105 11.93 12.76 -10.24
N TYR A 106 11.22 11.73 -9.73
CA TYR A 106 11.81 10.49 -9.22
C TYR A 106 10.84 9.33 -9.41
N VAL A 107 11.37 8.12 -9.33
CA VAL A 107 10.60 6.90 -9.16
C VAL A 107 10.94 6.25 -7.82
N GLU A 108 9.93 5.86 -7.08
CA GLU A 108 10.04 5.17 -5.79
C GLU A 108 9.39 3.81 -5.89
N ILE A 109 10.16 2.76 -5.64
CA ILE A 109 9.67 1.38 -5.51
C ILE A 109 9.49 1.11 -4.02
N ARG A 110 8.27 0.82 -3.60
CA ARG A 110 7.88 0.60 -2.20
C ARG A 110 7.68 -0.89 -1.98
N ASN A 111 8.62 -1.52 -1.31
CA ASN A 111 8.62 -2.96 -1.19
C ASN A 111 7.65 -3.46 -0.11
N ASN A 112 6.97 -4.58 -0.41
CA ASN A 112 6.18 -5.37 0.54
C ASN A 112 6.82 -6.74 0.80
N ALA A 113 8.01 -7.00 0.22
CA ALA A 113 8.83 -8.18 0.44
C ALA A 113 10.29 -7.79 0.59
N ASP A 114 11.13 -8.73 0.98
CA ASP A 114 12.57 -8.54 1.12
C ASP A 114 13.27 -8.70 -0.23
N TYR A 115 13.92 -7.62 -0.70
CA TYR A 115 14.73 -7.58 -1.92
C TYR A 115 16.23 -7.43 -1.60
N SER A 116 16.68 -7.86 -0.42
CA SER A 116 18.07 -7.70 0.03
C SER A 116 19.05 -8.35 -0.94
N GLU A 117 18.72 -9.48 -1.54
CA GLU A 117 19.54 -10.18 -2.52
C GLU A 117 19.80 -9.39 -3.82
N TYR A 118 18.88 -8.48 -4.19
CA TYR A 118 19.01 -7.64 -5.39
C TYR A 118 19.52 -6.23 -5.10
N LYS A 119 19.79 -5.91 -3.84
CA LYS A 119 20.12 -4.53 -3.42
C LYS A 119 21.28 -3.93 -4.19
N ASP A 120 22.36 -4.69 -4.40
CA ASP A 120 23.54 -4.24 -5.13
C ASP A 120 23.24 -4.03 -6.61
N ILE A 121 22.38 -4.87 -7.21
CA ILE A 121 21.95 -4.74 -8.60
C ILE A 121 21.12 -3.47 -8.75
N PHE A 122 20.13 -3.22 -7.88
CA PHE A 122 19.35 -2.00 -7.90
C PHE A 122 20.23 -0.75 -7.79
N GLN A 123 21.21 -0.77 -6.87
CA GLN A 123 22.15 0.34 -6.66
C GLN A 123 23.05 0.56 -7.88
N LYS A 124 23.57 -0.50 -8.49
CA LYS A 124 24.37 -0.46 -9.72
C LYS A 124 23.62 0.22 -10.87
N TYR A 125 22.30 0.03 -10.95
CA TYR A 125 21.46 0.63 -11.99
C TYR A 125 20.73 1.90 -11.54
N GLY A 126 21.21 2.55 -10.46
CA GLY A 126 20.81 3.90 -10.05
C GLY A 126 19.53 3.98 -9.25
N PHE A 127 19.21 2.92 -8.51
CA PHE A 127 18.14 2.87 -7.52
C PHE A 127 18.73 2.77 -6.11
N GLU A 128 18.79 3.88 -5.39
CA GLU A 128 19.29 3.96 -4.03
C GLU A 128 18.36 3.24 -3.06
N TYR A 129 18.90 2.34 -2.25
CA TYR A 129 18.13 1.72 -1.17
C TYR A 129 17.90 2.69 -0.03
N ARG A 130 16.67 2.72 0.47
CA ARG A 130 16.26 3.49 1.65
C ARG A 130 15.55 2.60 2.64
N PRO A 131 16.09 2.46 3.88
CA PRO A 131 15.44 1.67 4.91
C PRO A 131 14.01 2.14 5.16
N HIS A 132 13.07 1.21 5.20
CA HIS A 132 11.68 1.49 5.53
C HIS A 132 11.05 0.26 6.15
N LEU A 133 10.29 0.46 7.21
CA LEU A 133 9.71 -0.60 8.02
C LEU A 133 8.26 -0.88 7.61
N ASN A 134 7.86 -2.14 7.72
CA ASN A 134 6.48 -2.61 7.65
C ASN A 134 6.13 -3.38 8.94
N CYS A 135 4.85 -3.46 9.27
CA CYS A 135 4.35 -4.26 10.40
C CYS A 135 3.42 -5.35 9.86
N LEU A 136 3.73 -6.60 10.16
CA LEU A 136 2.98 -7.79 9.77
C LEU A 136 2.35 -8.43 11.00
N ILE A 137 1.03 -8.65 10.97
CA ILE A 137 0.28 -9.35 12.01
C ILE A 137 -0.02 -10.76 11.50
N ASP A 138 0.31 -11.77 12.28
CA ASP A 138 -0.18 -13.13 12.04
C ASP A 138 -1.66 -13.16 12.39
N CYS A 139 -2.51 -13.39 11.40
CA CYS A 139 -3.95 -13.47 11.52
C CYS A 139 -4.50 -14.86 11.16
N SER A 140 -3.65 -15.88 11.10
CA SER A 140 -4.05 -17.27 10.84
C SER A 140 -5.05 -17.82 11.87
N ASP A 141 -4.96 -17.32 13.09
CA ASP A 141 -5.86 -17.62 14.21
C ASP A 141 -6.16 -16.32 14.97
N ALA A 142 -7.42 -15.89 14.97
CA ALA A 142 -7.82 -14.64 15.63
C ALA A 142 -7.62 -14.66 17.14
N ASP A 143 -7.84 -15.79 17.81
CA ASP A 143 -7.64 -15.93 19.26
C ASP A 143 -6.15 -15.84 19.60
N GLN A 144 -5.29 -16.44 18.80
CA GLN A 144 -3.85 -16.32 18.97
C GLN A 144 -3.37 -14.88 18.66
N ALA A 145 -3.88 -14.25 17.61
CA ALA A 145 -3.61 -12.83 17.30
C ALA A 145 -4.01 -11.92 18.48
N PHE A 146 -5.17 -12.18 19.11
CA PHE A 146 -5.60 -11.46 20.32
C PHE A 146 -4.62 -11.67 21.49
N LYS A 147 -4.17 -12.90 21.74
CA LYS A 147 -3.19 -13.21 22.80
C LYS A 147 -1.84 -12.52 22.56
N ASN A 148 -1.42 -12.40 21.31
CA ASN A 148 -0.16 -11.75 20.91
C ASN A 148 -0.18 -10.23 21.10
N MET A 149 -1.35 -9.60 21.21
CA MET A 149 -1.47 -8.17 21.50
C MET A 149 -0.91 -7.85 22.89
N ASN A 150 -0.38 -6.63 23.07
CA ASN A 150 -0.03 -6.17 24.40
C ASN A 150 -1.28 -5.99 25.29
N GLU A 151 -1.07 -5.96 26.61
CA GLU A 151 -2.16 -5.89 27.57
C GLU A 151 -3.10 -4.70 27.36
N SER A 152 -2.54 -3.51 27.11
CA SER A 152 -3.35 -2.32 26.88
C SER A 152 -4.22 -2.43 25.61
N ARG A 153 -3.72 -3.08 24.54
CA ARG A 153 -4.47 -3.31 23.33
C ARG A 153 -5.58 -4.33 23.53
N ARG A 154 -5.31 -5.43 24.21
CA ARG A 154 -6.35 -6.41 24.58
C ARG A 154 -7.48 -5.76 25.37
N ARG A 155 -7.14 -4.88 26.35
CA ARG A 155 -8.13 -4.13 27.11
C ARG A 155 -8.97 -3.22 26.20
N GLN A 156 -8.34 -2.49 25.28
CA GLN A 156 -9.04 -1.62 24.33
C GLN A 156 -9.99 -2.42 23.43
N VAL A 157 -9.55 -3.58 22.92
CA VAL A 157 -10.39 -4.46 22.10
C VAL A 157 -11.61 -4.91 22.90
N ARG A 158 -11.44 -5.39 24.15
CA ARG A 158 -12.57 -5.82 25.00
C ARG A 158 -13.58 -4.69 25.18
N ILE A 159 -13.14 -3.50 25.58
CA ILE A 159 -14.02 -2.34 25.76
C ILE A 159 -14.73 -1.97 24.44
N ALA A 160 -14.01 -1.96 23.31
CA ALA A 160 -14.60 -1.62 22.03
C ALA A 160 -15.64 -2.64 21.59
N THR A 161 -15.47 -3.93 21.92
CA THR A 161 -16.38 -5.01 21.54
C THR A 161 -17.54 -5.22 22.53
N GLU A 162 -17.50 -4.61 23.74
CA GLU A 162 -18.63 -4.56 24.66
C GLU A 162 -19.73 -3.60 24.21
N ALA A 163 -19.38 -2.57 23.44
CA ALA A 163 -20.35 -1.65 22.87
C ALA A 163 -21.08 -2.30 21.68
N GLU A 164 -22.34 -1.91 21.47
CA GLU A 164 -23.06 -2.31 20.26
C GLU A 164 -22.46 -1.60 19.04
N TYR A 165 -22.07 -2.37 18.03
CA TYR A 165 -21.56 -1.87 16.76
C TYR A 165 -21.93 -2.81 15.61
N GLU A 166 -21.92 -2.28 14.41
CA GLU A 166 -22.14 -3.02 13.16
C GLU A 166 -20.85 -3.01 12.31
N VAL A 167 -20.54 -4.16 11.71
CA VAL A 167 -19.52 -4.28 10.67
C VAL A 167 -20.23 -4.38 9.33
N LYS A 168 -20.01 -3.42 8.46
CA LYS A 168 -20.59 -3.37 7.11
C LYS A 168 -19.49 -3.39 6.06
N MET A 169 -19.59 -4.28 5.08
CA MET A 169 -18.81 -4.16 3.84
C MET A 169 -19.53 -3.19 2.91
N ALA A 170 -18.79 -2.22 2.36
CA ALA A 170 -19.37 -1.24 1.44
C ALA A 170 -19.76 -1.90 0.12
N GLU A 171 -20.96 -1.65 -0.35
CA GLU A 171 -21.51 -2.19 -1.59
C GLU A 171 -22.07 -1.09 -2.50
N THR A 172 -22.38 0.07 -1.94
CA THR A 172 -23.06 1.15 -2.64
C THR A 172 -22.17 2.38 -2.81
N GLU A 173 -22.52 3.24 -3.76
CA GLU A 173 -21.86 4.54 -3.91
C GLU A 173 -21.99 5.40 -2.64
N ALA A 174 -23.12 5.32 -1.94
CA ALA A 174 -23.34 6.03 -0.69
C ALA A 174 -22.34 5.58 0.41
N ASP A 175 -22.01 4.28 0.48
CA ASP A 175 -21.01 3.77 1.41
C ASP A 175 -19.62 4.31 1.09
N VAL A 176 -19.28 4.39 -0.20
CA VAL A 176 -18.01 4.98 -0.65
C VAL A 176 -17.95 6.48 -0.34
N ASP A 177 -19.06 7.20 -0.51
CA ASP A 177 -19.16 8.63 -0.23
C ASP A 177 -18.95 8.93 1.26
N GLU A 178 -19.55 8.14 2.13
CA GLU A 178 -19.38 8.25 3.57
C GLU A 178 -17.93 7.92 3.98
N PHE A 179 -17.39 6.81 3.50
CA PHE A 179 -16.00 6.43 3.72
C PHE A 179 -15.03 7.53 3.27
N TYR A 180 -15.17 8.02 2.03
CA TYR A 180 -14.28 9.03 1.47
C TYR A 180 -14.35 10.37 2.20
N THR A 181 -15.54 10.79 2.60
CA THR A 181 -15.75 12.04 3.36
C THR A 181 -14.97 12.00 4.67
N LEU A 182 -15.12 10.92 5.45
CA LEU A 182 -14.43 10.73 6.73
C LEU A 182 -12.93 10.54 6.59
N LEU A 183 -12.52 9.72 5.61
CA LEU A 183 -11.11 9.52 5.29
C LEU A 183 -10.43 10.82 4.84
N SER A 184 -11.09 11.61 3.99
CA SER A 184 -10.58 12.89 3.50
C SER A 184 -10.39 13.90 4.65
N ALA A 185 -11.36 13.98 5.57
CA ALA A 185 -11.25 14.78 6.77
C ALA A 185 -10.09 14.31 7.68
N HIS A 186 -9.93 12.99 7.84
CA HIS A 186 -8.83 12.40 8.61
C HIS A 186 -7.47 12.73 7.98
N TYR A 187 -7.34 12.59 6.66
CA TYR A 187 -6.10 12.91 5.94
C TYR A 187 -5.75 14.40 6.03
N LYS A 188 -6.72 15.29 5.87
CA LYS A 188 -6.52 16.73 5.99
C LYS A 188 -6.05 17.14 7.38
N ASN A 189 -6.66 16.59 8.43
CA ASN A 189 -6.45 17.04 9.80
C ASN A 189 -5.29 16.34 10.52
N LYS A 190 -5.10 15.03 10.30
CA LYS A 190 -4.13 14.21 11.04
C LYS A 190 -2.96 13.73 10.16
N VAL A 191 -3.23 13.08 9.04
CA VAL A 191 -2.18 12.44 8.21
C VAL A 191 -1.38 13.49 7.44
N LYS A 192 -2.04 14.55 6.95
CA LYS A 192 -1.42 15.67 6.20
C LYS A 192 -0.60 15.21 4.99
N LYS A 193 -1.06 14.17 4.31
CA LYS A 193 -0.51 13.64 3.05
C LYS A 193 -1.57 13.73 1.95
N PRO A 194 -1.16 13.82 0.67
CA PRO A 194 -2.10 13.75 -0.44
C PRO A 194 -2.92 12.46 -0.40
N LEU A 195 -4.22 12.58 -0.68
CA LEU A 195 -5.16 11.49 -0.83
C LEU A 195 -5.60 11.42 -2.30
N PHE A 196 -5.87 10.24 -2.82
CA PHE A 196 -6.50 10.09 -4.11
C PHE A 196 -7.92 10.70 -4.12
N PRO A 197 -8.43 11.13 -5.28
CA PRO A 197 -9.80 11.63 -5.38
C PRO A 197 -10.83 10.51 -5.15
N LYS A 198 -12.08 10.88 -4.86
CA LYS A 198 -13.19 9.93 -4.61
C LYS A 198 -13.32 8.86 -5.70
N GLU A 199 -13.12 9.23 -6.96
CA GLU A 199 -13.14 8.32 -8.10
C GLU A 199 -12.25 7.08 -7.90
N PHE A 200 -11.07 7.23 -7.30
CA PHE A 200 -10.18 6.11 -6.98
C PHE A 200 -10.89 5.07 -6.10
N PHE A 201 -11.58 5.52 -5.04
CA PHE A 201 -12.25 4.63 -4.08
C PHE A 201 -13.53 4.02 -4.67
N ALA A 202 -14.24 4.75 -5.52
CA ALA A 202 -15.40 4.25 -6.22
C ALA A 202 -15.02 3.17 -7.25
N GLN A 203 -13.98 3.42 -8.03
CA GLN A 203 -13.53 2.50 -9.06
C GLN A 203 -12.87 1.23 -8.50
N ILE A 204 -12.11 1.34 -7.39
CA ILE A 204 -11.48 0.16 -6.77
C ILE A 204 -12.53 -0.83 -6.24
N LEU A 205 -13.64 -0.31 -5.71
CA LEU A 205 -14.78 -1.12 -5.26
C LEU A 205 -15.55 -1.70 -6.45
N ALA A 206 -15.91 -0.85 -7.43
CA ALA A 206 -16.69 -1.26 -8.60
C ALA A 206 -15.99 -2.34 -9.43
N GLN A 207 -14.66 -2.27 -9.55
CA GLN A 207 -13.84 -3.27 -10.26
C GLN A 207 -13.41 -4.44 -9.37
N LYS A 208 -13.85 -4.49 -8.10
CA LYS A 208 -13.53 -5.54 -7.12
C LYS A 208 -12.03 -5.77 -6.89
N VAL A 209 -11.23 -4.72 -7.03
CA VAL A 209 -9.79 -4.76 -6.77
C VAL A 209 -9.49 -4.63 -5.28
N GLY A 210 -10.42 -4.05 -4.52
CA GLY A 210 -10.34 -3.91 -3.07
C GLY A 210 -11.72 -3.90 -2.43
N GLU A 211 -11.73 -4.03 -1.12
CA GLU A 211 -12.93 -4.04 -0.27
C GLU A 211 -12.86 -2.92 0.76
N ILE A 212 -13.99 -2.30 1.06
CA ILE A 212 -14.07 -1.26 2.11
C ILE A 212 -14.91 -1.82 3.26
N MET A 213 -14.29 -1.96 4.43
CA MET A 213 -14.95 -2.27 5.69
C MET A 213 -15.31 -0.98 6.40
N LEU A 214 -16.55 -0.88 6.88
CA LEU A 214 -17.07 0.22 7.69
C LEU A 214 -17.49 -0.31 9.06
N ILE A 215 -17.15 0.43 10.12
CA ILE A 215 -17.65 0.18 11.46
C ILE A 215 -18.65 1.27 11.82
N LYS A 216 -19.84 0.87 12.25
CA LYS A 216 -20.90 1.79 12.65
C LYS A 216 -21.22 1.64 14.13
N ILE A 217 -21.53 2.77 14.79
CA ILE A 217 -22.06 2.85 16.14
C ILE A 217 -23.25 3.81 16.08
N ASN A 218 -24.42 3.36 16.52
CA ASN A 218 -25.68 4.11 16.43
C ASN A 218 -25.91 4.66 14.99
N ASP A 219 -25.84 3.78 14.01
CA ASP A 219 -26.01 4.06 12.57
C ASP A 219 -25.01 5.04 11.93
N LYS A 220 -23.99 5.47 12.68
CA LYS A 220 -22.95 6.40 12.18
C LYS A 220 -21.65 5.65 11.94
N VAL A 221 -21.03 5.85 10.78
CA VAL A 221 -19.69 5.34 10.51
C VAL A 221 -18.67 6.03 11.41
N VAL A 222 -17.94 5.23 12.20
CA VAL A 222 -16.93 5.71 13.15
C VAL A 222 -15.50 5.34 12.75
N SER A 223 -15.33 4.31 11.95
CA SER A 223 -14.06 3.95 11.33
C SER A 223 -14.28 3.17 10.04
N GLY A 224 -13.24 3.08 9.22
CA GLY A 224 -13.28 2.29 8.01
C GLY A 224 -11.90 2.01 7.47
N MET A 225 -11.79 0.94 6.68
CA MET A 225 -10.55 0.48 6.06
C MET A 225 -10.81 0.01 4.64
N LEU A 226 -10.04 0.56 3.68
CA LEU A 226 -9.90 -0.03 2.36
C LEU A 226 -8.83 -1.09 2.43
N GLN A 227 -9.19 -2.32 2.10
CA GLN A 227 -8.34 -3.50 2.11
C GLN A 227 -8.09 -3.99 0.69
N LEU A 228 -6.88 -4.50 0.44
CA LEU A 228 -6.58 -5.32 -0.72
C LEU A 228 -6.26 -6.72 -0.24
N CYS A 229 -6.62 -7.73 -1.01
CA CYS A 229 -6.35 -9.12 -0.68
C CYS A 229 -5.61 -9.80 -1.82
N HIS A 230 -4.59 -10.58 -1.48
CA HIS A 230 -3.87 -11.40 -2.47
C HIS A 230 -3.22 -12.58 -1.75
N ASP A 231 -3.36 -13.78 -2.34
CA ASP A 231 -2.88 -15.02 -1.74
C ASP A 231 -3.30 -15.12 -0.26
N ASN A 232 -2.34 -15.21 0.64
CA ASN A 232 -2.54 -15.35 2.08
C ASN A 232 -2.54 -14.00 2.84
N THR A 233 -2.53 -12.86 2.15
CA THR A 233 -2.29 -11.55 2.76
C THR A 233 -3.42 -10.57 2.53
N VAL A 234 -3.84 -9.90 3.61
CA VAL A 234 -4.69 -8.71 3.60
C VAL A 234 -3.82 -7.48 3.83
N TYR A 235 -4.00 -6.42 3.02
CA TYR A 235 -3.24 -5.18 3.10
C TYR A 235 -4.11 -4.03 3.59
N ASP A 236 -3.67 -3.30 4.64
CA ASP A 236 -4.24 -2.02 5.08
C ASP A 236 -3.83 -0.91 4.11
N TYR A 237 -4.66 -0.66 3.09
CA TYR A 237 -4.31 0.33 2.08
C TYR A 237 -4.67 1.75 2.50
N TYR A 238 -5.87 1.96 3.06
CA TYR A 238 -6.32 3.21 3.64
C TYR A 238 -7.20 2.96 4.85
N VAL A 239 -6.95 3.66 5.94
CA VAL A 239 -7.70 3.51 7.19
C VAL A 239 -7.94 4.85 7.85
N PHE A 240 -9.06 4.98 8.53
CA PHE A 240 -9.36 6.06 9.46
C PHE A 240 -10.12 5.55 10.68
N GLY A 241 -10.05 6.31 11.78
CA GLY A 241 -10.87 6.12 12.96
C GLY A 241 -11.10 7.45 13.68
N LEU A 242 -12.34 7.64 14.14
CA LEU A 242 -12.80 8.84 14.82
C LEU A 242 -12.55 8.77 16.34
N ASP A 243 -11.36 8.31 16.75
CA ASP A 243 -11.01 8.06 18.17
C ASP A 243 -11.21 9.28 19.07
N THR A 244 -11.05 10.50 18.56
CA THR A 244 -11.26 11.74 19.32
C THR A 244 -12.75 11.99 19.63
N GLN A 245 -13.64 11.56 18.72
CA GLN A 245 -15.09 11.72 18.87
C GLN A 245 -15.70 10.56 19.66
N TYR A 246 -15.09 9.39 19.60
CA TYR A 246 -15.53 8.15 20.25
C TYR A 246 -14.39 7.54 21.11
N PRO A 247 -13.92 8.27 22.15
CA PRO A 247 -12.71 7.87 22.88
C PRO A 247 -12.84 6.54 23.64
N ASN A 248 -14.06 6.18 24.05
CA ASN A 248 -14.33 4.94 24.78
C ASN A 248 -14.63 3.74 23.87
N ASN A 249 -14.83 3.96 22.58
CA ASN A 249 -15.13 2.90 21.61
C ASN A 249 -13.90 2.48 20.80
N TYR A 250 -12.80 3.22 20.86
CA TYR A 250 -11.55 2.95 20.16
C TYR A 250 -11.73 2.58 18.67
N PRO A 251 -12.36 3.42 17.82
CA PRO A 251 -12.72 3.07 16.45
C PRO A 251 -11.56 2.56 15.60
N SER A 252 -10.36 3.15 15.73
CA SER A 252 -9.16 2.66 15.01
C SER A 252 -8.74 1.26 15.47
N VAL A 253 -8.92 0.95 16.75
CA VAL A 253 -8.62 -0.39 17.27
C VAL A 253 -9.65 -1.40 16.79
N LEU A 254 -10.91 -1.00 16.77
CA LEU A 254 -12.01 -1.86 16.40
C LEU A 254 -11.92 -2.29 14.92
N VAL A 255 -11.66 -1.37 14.00
CA VAL A 255 -11.53 -1.73 12.57
C VAL A 255 -10.34 -2.66 12.32
N TYR A 256 -9.21 -2.50 13.02
CA TYR A 256 -8.08 -3.43 12.93
C TYR A 256 -8.44 -4.81 13.47
N TRP A 257 -9.14 -4.85 14.61
CA TRP A 257 -9.57 -6.11 15.22
C TRP A 257 -10.58 -6.87 14.33
N GLU A 258 -11.56 -6.17 13.79
CA GLU A 258 -12.52 -6.76 12.86
C GLU A 258 -11.85 -7.25 11.57
N THR A 259 -10.83 -6.52 11.08
CA THR A 259 -10.03 -6.99 9.94
C THR A 259 -9.29 -8.28 10.28
N ILE A 260 -8.67 -8.39 11.46
CA ILE A 260 -7.97 -9.63 11.90
C ILE A 260 -8.95 -10.79 11.99
N LYS A 261 -10.12 -10.60 12.61
CA LYS A 261 -11.14 -11.65 12.71
C LYS A 261 -11.63 -12.12 11.34
N ARG A 262 -11.96 -11.15 10.46
CA ARG A 262 -12.44 -11.45 9.11
C ARG A 262 -11.36 -12.16 8.28
N ALA A 263 -10.11 -11.68 8.35
CA ALA A 263 -8.98 -12.31 7.66
C ALA A 263 -8.80 -13.76 8.09
N SER A 264 -8.78 -14.03 9.41
CA SER A 264 -8.71 -15.38 9.96
C SER A 264 -9.86 -16.27 9.49
N ALA A 265 -11.10 -15.76 9.54
CA ALA A 265 -12.30 -16.50 9.13
C ALA A 265 -12.31 -16.84 7.62
N LEU A 266 -11.65 -16.03 6.78
CA LEU A 266 -11.49 -16.25 5.35
C LEU A 266 -10.23 -17.05 4.97
N GLY A 267 -9.42 -17.47 5.96
CA GLY A 267 -8.23 -18.29 5.75
C GLY A 267 -6.95 -17.51 5.37
N TYR A 268 -6.96 -16.19 5.49
CA TYR A 268 -5.73 -15.40 5.37
C TYR A 268 -4.84 -15.61 6.58
N THR A 269 -3.52 -15.59 6.36
CA THR A 269 -2.54 -15.81 7.44
C THR A 269 -1.78 -14.55 7.83
N THR A 270 -1.74 -13.56 6.94
CA THR A 270 -0.98 -12.32 7.16
C THR A 270 -1.86 -11.09 6.98
N PHE A 271 -1.84 -10.19 7.96
CA PHE A 271 -2.35 -8.84 7.79
C PHE A 271 -1.16 -7.87 7.74
N ASP A 272 -0.80 -7.44 6.52
CA ASP A 272 0.22 -6.41 6.29
C ASP A 272 -0.41 -5.03 6.55
N THR A 273 -0.06 -4.44 7.67
CA THR A 273 -0.53 -3.11 8.03
C THR A 273 0.25 -2.01 7.31
N MET A 274 1.03 -2.37 6.30
CA MET A 274 1.82 -1.48 5.46
C MET A 274 2.89 -0.68 6.22
N GLY A 275 3.36 0.41 5.64
CA GLY A 275 4.50 1.16 6.13
C GLY A 275 4.45 1.59 7.60
N ALA A 276 5.58 1.43 8.28
CA ALA A 276 5.80 1.73 9.69
C ALA A 276 6.94 2.76 9.91
N GLY A 277 7.25 3.56 8.88
CA GLY A 277 8.24 4.63 8.94
C GLY A 277 9.69 4.17 8.77
N THR A 278 10.62 5.08 9.02
CA THR A 278 12.07 4.84 8.90
C THR A 278 12.61 4.25 10.21
N PRO A 279 13.59 3.32 10.16
CA PRO A 279 14.28 2.87 11.38
C PRO A 279 14.90 4.03 12.14
N GLY A 280 14.88 3.96 13.49
CA GLY A 280 15.46 4.97 14.35
C GLY A 280 14.63 6.24 14.56
N GLU A 281 13.60 6.49 13.74
CA GLU A 281 12.70 7.63 13.94
C GLU A 281 11.53 7.28 14.87
N THR A 282 11.12 8.21 15.73
CA THR A 282 9.89 8.08 16.51
C THR A 282 8.69 8.20 15.58
N TYR A 283 7.81 7.20 15.58
CA TYR A 283 6.65 7.17 14.69
C TYR A 283 5.44 6.55 15.36
N GLY A 284 4.49 7.37 15.81
CA GLY A 284 3.33 6.94 16.60
C GLY A 284 2.44 5.90 15.90
N VAL A 285 2.39 5.89 14.56
CA VAL A 285 1.66 4.87 13.80
C VAL A 285 2.34 3.51 13.95
N ARG A 286 3.67 3.44 13.99
CA ARG A 286 4.42 2.21 14.29
C ARG A 286 4.06 1.68 15.67
N ASP A 287 4.07 2.55 16.67
CA ASP A 287 3.74 2.17 18.06
C ASP A 287 2.30 1.66 18.16
N PHE A 288 1.37 2.27 17.43
CA PHE A 288 -0.01 1.81 17.33
C PHE A 288 -0.08 0.38 16.76
N LYS A 289 0.64 0.11 15.67
CA LYS A 289 0.67 -1.20 14.98
C LYS A 289 1.35 -2.29 15.83
N LEU A 290 2.47 -1.96 16.45
CA LEU A 290 3.22 -2.90 17.32
C LEU A 290 2.38 -3.42 18.49
N ARG A 291 1.45 -2.61 19.00
CA ARG A 291 0.56 -3.05 20.10
C ARG A 291 -0.38 -4.19 19.72
N PHE A 292 -0.60 -4.45 18.42
CA PHE A 292 -1.35 -5.61 17.93
C PHE A 292 -0.52 -6.90 17.88
N GLY A 293 0.72 -6.90 18.42
CA GLY A 293 1.61 -8.05 18.34
C GLY A 293 2.25 -8.25 16.96
N SER A 294 2.29 -7.18 16.14
CA SER A 294 2.88 -7.25 14.81
C SER A 294 4.39 -7.47 14.86
N ARG A 295 4.89 -8.26 13.91
CA ARG A 295 6.32 -8.40 13.63
C ARG A 295 6.76 -7.20 12.77
N LEU A 296 7.82 -6.54 13.20
CA LEU A 296 8.46 -5.46 12.46
C LEU A 296 9.45 -6.06 11.46
N VAL A 297 9.33 -5.66 10.19
CA VAL A 297 10.21 -6.09 9.10
C VAL A 297 10.75 -4.87 8.35
N GLU A 298 11.97 -4.97 7.81
CA GLU A 298 12.55 -3.93 6.97
C GLU A 298 12.55 -4.41 5.50
N HIS A 299 11.53 -4.02 4.77
CA HIS A 299 11.46 -4.29 3.33
C HIS A 299 12.13 -3.19 2.51
N GLY A 300 12.26 -2.00 3.08
CA GLY A 300 12.92 -0.87 2.44
C GLY A 300 12.16 -0.33 1.23
N ARG A 301 12.83 0.58 0.54
CA ARG A 301 12.39 1.17 -0.72
C ARG A 301 13.59 1.37 -1.63
N PHE A 302 13.34 1.45 -2.94
CA PHE A 302 14.36 1.87 -3.89
C PHE A 302 13.94 3.19 -4.53
N LEU A 303 14.88 4.13 -4.60
CA LEU A 303 14.65 5.47 -5.14
C LEU A 303 15.60 5.75 -6.29
N SER A 304 15.07 6.12 -7.45
CA SER A 304 15.86 6.67 -8.57
C SER A 304 15.41 8.09 -8.89
N ILE A 305 16.35 9.02 -8.92
CA ILE A 305 16.08 10.44 -9.11
C ILE A 305 16.35 10.82 -10.56
N ASN A 306 15.28 11.13 -11.31
CA ASN A 306 15.39 11.52 -12.71
C ASN A 306 15.73 13.01 -12.90
N LYS A 307 15.33 13.89 -11.94
CA LYS A 307 15.53 15.35 -12.01
C LYS A 307 16.12 15.89 -10.71
N PRO A 308 17.45 15.78 -10.50
CA PRO A 308 18.10 16.07 -9.22
C PRO A 308 17.84 17.48 -8.68
N LEU A 309 17.82 18.50 -9.55
CA LEU A 309 17.59 19.89 -9.13
C LEU A 309 16.17 20.07 -8.58
N LEU A 310 15.15 19.54 -9.28
CA LEU A 310 13.76 19.62 -8.84
C LEU A 310 13.54 18.80 -7.56
N TYR A 311 14.20 17.65 -7.44
CA TYR A 311 14.13 16.84 -6.23
C TYR A 311 14.69 17.57 -5.01
N LYS A 312 15.86 18.22 -5.14
CA LYS A 312 16.48 19.03 -4.07
C LYS A 312 15.59 20.21 -3.67
N LEU A 313 15.01 20.93 -4.64
CA LEU A 313 14.09 22.04 -4.36
C LEU A 313 12.83 21.56 -3.65
N GLY A 314 12.24 20.44 -4.08
CA GLY A 314 11.05 19.86 -3.44
C GLY A 314 11.33 19.41 -2.00
N THR A 315 12.47 18.75 -1.75
CA THR A 315 12.84 18.32 -0.39
C THR A 315 13.14 19.50 0.52
N LEU A 316 13.73 20.58 0.00
CA LEU A 316 13.97 21.82 0.76
C LEU A 316 12.65 22.50 1.13
N ALA A 317 11.71 22.63 0.18
CA ALA A 317 10.38 23.20 0.43
C ALA A 317 9.62 22.44 1.52
N ILE A 318 9.68 21.09 1.51
CA ILE A 318 9.08 20.27 2.57
C ILE A 318 9.72 20.54 3.94
N LYS A 319 11.07 20.62 4.00
CA LYS A 319 11.79 20.92 5.25
C LYS A 319 11.48 22.31 5.82
N LEU A 320 11.26 23.28 4.95
CA LEU A 320 10.90 24.66 5.34
C LEU A 320 9.40 24.82 5.68
N GLY A 321 8.62 23.73 5.65
CA GLY A 321 7.19 23.78 5.96
C GLY A 321 6.34 24.49 4.90
N VAL A 322 6.91 24.80 3.75
CA VAL A 322 6.17 25.33 2.58
C VAL A 322 5.38 24.17 2.00
N ARG A 323 4.23 23.85 2.65
CA ARG A 323 3.28 22.87 2.13
C ARG A 323 2.39 23.56 1.11
N SER A 324 2.36 22.98 -0.06
CA SER A 324 1.35 23.27 -1.08
C SER A 324 -0.04 22.77 -0.64
#